data_d6cb1eb45bbc870f9721225f1037cd5f
#
_entry.id   d6cb1eb45bbc870f9721225f1037cd5f
#
_cell.length_a   1.000
_cell.length_b   1.000
_cell.length_c   1.000
_cell.angle_alpha   90.00
_cell.angle_beta   90.00
_cell.angle_gamma   90.00
#
_symmetry.space_group_name_H-M   'P 1'
#
loop_
_entity.id
_entity.type
_entity.pdbx_description
1 polymer ?
#
loop_
_entity_poly.entity_id
_entity_poly.type
_entity_poly.pdbx_seq_one_letter_code
_entity_poly.pdbx_strand_id
1 'polypeptide(L)'
;MNQPIPTILHQIWYQGEDRLPRRYQHYRGSWRQHHPGWTLRVWDAPAMRAHIARHQPWFLSRYDGFEHDIQRIDAARYCLLDTLGGVYADMDIECVRPLDELLEDRSLVLCGIGQYNNALIGSAPGHALWRTVHEALRAGALARLDDIPPRLRGSVSMMVAASTGPRFFSTCVEASETAALPSTRCCPAHFFEPKVATASDAFAAGAYGRHAMDLNWQSPFERLISRLTRSASSMWRGREAR
;
A
#
# COMPACT_ATOMS: atom_id res chain seq x y z
N MET A 1 -19.76 3.04 -18.01
CA MET A 1 -18.40 3.53 -18.34
C MET A 1 -17.60 3.53 -17.05
N ASN A 2 -16.41 2.92 -17.04
CA ASN A 2 -15.54 2.94 -15.86
C ASN A 2 -15.04 4.36 -15.62
N GLN A 3 -15.14 4.85 -14.39
CA GLN A 3 -14.53 6.13 -14.04
C GLN A 3 -13.00 5.99 -14.11
N PRO A 4 -12.28 6.99 -14.65
CA PRO A 4 -10.82 6.97 -14.68
C PRO A 4 -10.24 7.16 -13.27
N ILE A 5 -9.01 6.74 -13.08
CA ILE A 5 -8.25 7.00 -11.84
C ILE A 5 -7.84 8.48 -11.85
N PRO A 6 -8.23 9.28 -10.84
CA PRO A 6 -7.83 10.68 -10.77
C PRO A 6 -6.32 10.88 -10.63
N THR A 7 -5.81 11.99 -11.18
CA THR A 7 -4.39 12.38 -11.08
C THR A 7 -4.06 13.02 -9.72
N ILE A 8 -4.30 12.27 -8.66
CA ILE A 8 -4.05 12.66 -7.26
C ILE A 8 -3.15 11.60 -6.64
N LEU A 9 -2.04 12.01 -6.05
CA LEU A 9 -1.19 11.14 -5.23
C LEU A 9 -1.51 11.38 -3.75
N HIS A 10 -1.89 10.33 -3.04
CA HIS A 10 -2.05 10.30 -1.60
C HIS A 10 -0.84 9.64 -0.95
N GLN A 11 -0.20 10.33 -0.04
CA GLN A 11 0.84 9.81 0.82
C GLN A 11 0.46 10.09 2.28
N ILE A 12 0.84 9.23 3.20
CA ILE A 12 0.54 9.41 4.61
C ILE A 12 1.85 9.60 5.38
N TRP A 13 1.91 10.69 6.17
CA TRP A 13 2.92 10.87 7.19
C TRP A 13 2.25 11.28 8.49
N TYR A 14 2.15 10.34 9.42
CA TYR A 14 1.29 10.43 10.62
C TYR A 14 1.53 11.70 11.45
N GLN A 15 2.80 12.16 11.51
CA GLN A 15 3.23 13.32 12.27
C GLN A 15 3.04 14.67 11.57
N GLY A 16 2.58 14.66 10.31
CA GLY A 16 2.42 15.86 9.48
C GLY A 16 3.61 16.18 8.58
N GLU A 17 3.33 16.87 7.47
CA GLU A 17 4.30 17.17 6.41
C GLU A 17 5.52 17.96 6.93
N ASP A 18 5.32 18.86 7.88
CA ASP A 18 6.39 19.67 8.46
C ASP A 18 7.45 18.86 9.21
N ARG A 19 7.10 17.64 9.60
CA ARG A 19 7.99 16.70 10.30
C ARG A 19 8.56 15.62 9.40
N LEU A 20 8.41 15.78 8.08
CA LEU A 20 8.90 14.80 7.11
C LEU A 20 10.43 14.81 7.05
N PRO A 21 11.13 13.71 7.38
CA PRO A 21 12.58 13.62 7.28
C PRO A 21 13.08 13.84 5.85
N ARG A 22 14.30 14.40 5.70
CA ARG A 22 14.90 14.75 4.39
C ARG A 22 14.86 13.59 3.38
N ARG A 23 15.06 12.37 3.83
CA ARG A 23 14.99 11.17 2.98
C ARG A 23 13.63 11.02 2.30
N TYR A 24 12.54 11.20 3.03
CA TYR A 24 11.19 11.10 2.50
C TYR A 24 10.80 12.32 1.67
N GLN A 25 11.37 13.49 1.97
CA GLN A 25 11.24 14.67 1.10
C GLN A 25 11.85 14.40 -0.28
N HIS A 26 12.99 13.67 -0.34
CA HIS A 26 13.60 13.22 -1.59
C HIS A 26 12.66 12.29 -2.36
N TYR A 27 12.12 11.23 -1.73
CA TYR A 27 11.18 10.32 -2.38
C TYR A 27 9.93 11.05 -2.87
N ARG A 28 9.35 11.93 -2.05
CA ARG A 28 8.23 12.76 -2.46
C ARG A 28 8.58 13.69 -3.63
N GLY A 29 9.80 14.21 -3.66
CA GLY A 29 10.33 15.02 -4.75
C GLY A 29 10.33 14.27 -6.09
N SER A 30 10.68 12.98 -6.10
CA SER A 30 10.66 12.16 -7.32
C SER A 30 9.25 12.04 -7.91
N TRP A 31 8.22 11.90 -7.08
CA TRP A 31 6.82 11.90 -7.53
C TRP A 31 6.44 13.22 -8.20
N ARG A 32 6.82 14.36 -7.60
CA ARG A 32 6.58 15.69 -8.18
C ARG A 32 7.29 15.87 -9.51
N GLN A 33 8.50 15.35 -9.64
CA GLN A 33 9.28 15.41 -10.86
C GLN A 33 8.65 14.61 -12.01
N HIS A 34 8.17 13.39 -11.73
CA HIS A 34 7.60 12.51 -12.75
C HIS A 34 6.11 12.80 -13.05
N HIS A 35 5.42 13.50 -12.15
CA HIS A 35 3.99 13.83 -12.28
C HIS A 35 3.74 15.32 -12.01
N PRO A 36 4.28 16.25 -12.81
CA PRO A 36 4.20 17.69 -12.53
C PRO A 36 2.77 18.24 -12.56
N GLY A 37 1.85 17.56 -13.27
CA GLY A 37 0.43 17.94 -13.34
C GLY A 37 -0.47 17.32 -12.27
N TRP A 38 0.08 16.50 -11.35
CA TRP A 38 -0.72 15.82 -10.34
C TRP A 38 -0.85 16.65 -9.06
N THR A 39 -1.96 16.46 -8.36
CA THR A 39 -2.12 16.94 -6.98
C THR A 39 -1.45 15.97 -6.02
N LEU A 40 -0.38 16.40 -5.34
CA LEU A 40 0.33 15.58 -4.34
C LEU A 40 -0.11 15.99 -2.93
N ARG A 41 -0.79 15.09 -2.23
CA ARG A 41 -1.36 15.34 -0.91
C ARG A 41 -0.73 14.46 0.16
N VAL A 42 -0.21 15.10 1.22
CA VAL A 42 0.22 14.41 2.44
C VAL A 42 -0.91 14.46 3.47
N TRP A 43 -1.19 13.35 4.09
CA TRP A 43 -2.19 13.20 5.13
C TRP A 43 -1.51 12.94 6.46
N ASP A 44 -1.87 13.72 7.46
CA ASP A 44 -1.49 13.50 8.87
C ASP A 44 -2.61 12.80 9.64
N ALA A 45 -2.35 12.48 10.91
CA ALA A 45 -3.31 11.80 11.77
C ALA A 45 -4.64 12.56 11.92
N PRO A 46 -4.67 13.87 12.22
CA PRO A 46 -5.91 14.65 12.28
C PRO A 46 -6.68 14.66 10.96
N ALA A 47 -6.01 14.87 9.84
CA ALA A 47 -6.66 14.92 8.52
C ALA A 47 -7.27 13.57 8.12
N MET A 48 -6.58 12.45 8.37
CA MET A 48 -7.11 11.11 8.14
C MET A 48 -8.35 10.86 8.98
N ARG A 49 -8.28 11.15 10.29
CA ARG A 49 -9.41 10.97 11.20
C ARG A 49 -10.62 11.83 10.81
N ALA A 50 -10.39 13.09 10.46
CA ALA A 50 -11.44 14.00 9.99
C ALA A 50 -12.09 13.50 8.69
N HIS A 51 -11.29 12.98 7.76
CA HIS A 51 -11.80 12.40 6.51
C HIS A 51 -12.71 11.19 6.78
N ILE A 52 -12.26 10.26 7.64
CA ILE A 52 -13.05 9.07 8.02
C ILE A 52 -14.33 9.49 8.75
N ALA A 53 -14.26 10.43 9.69
CA ALA A 53 -15.43 10.92 10.41
C ALA A 53 -16.50 11.51 9.48
N ARG A 54 -16.07 12.15 8.39
CA ARG A 54 -16.97 12.77 7.40
C ARG A 54 -17.54 11.77 6.40
N HIS A 55 -16.72 10.84 5.90
CA HIS A 55 -17.09 10.02 4.75
C HIS A 55 -17.44 8.57 5.11
N GLN A 56 -16.86 8.03 6.19
CA GLN A 56 -17.11 6.69 6.72
C GLN A 56 -17.40 6.72 8.23
N PRO A 57 -18.41 7.49 8.71
CA PRO A 57 -18.66 7.66 10.14
C PRO A 57 -18.91 6.32 10.88
N TRP A 58 -19.42 5.32 10.18
CA TRP A 58 -19.62 3.95 10.68
C TRP A 58 -18.31 3.26 11.13
N PHE A 59 -17.16 3.71 10.58
CA PHE A 59 -15.85 3.10 10.85
C PHE A 59 -15.06 3.84 11.93
N LEU A 60 -15.46 5.06 12.28
CA LEU A 60 -14.67 5.96 13.15
C LEU A 60 -14.34 5.34 14.51
N SER A 61 -15.32 4.74 15.18
CA SER A 61 -15.11 4.12 16.50
C SER A 61 -14.06 3.00 16.44
N ARG A 62 -14.11 2.18 15.38
CA ARG A 62 -13.13 1.11 15.18
C ARG A 62 -11.76 1.66 14.81
N TYR A 63 -11.71 2.68 13.96
CA TYR A 63 -10.49 3.37 13.58
C TYR A 63 -9.77 3.97 14.80
N ASP A 64 -10.50 4.65 15.67
CA ASP A 64 -9.97 5.19 16.91
C ASP A 64 -9.50 4.10 17.89
N GLY A 65 -10.14 2.94 17.85
CA GLY A 65 -9.82 1.78 18.70
C GLY A 65 -8.64 0.93 18.25
N PHE A 66 -8.01 1.21 17.10
CA PHE A 66 -6.81 0.47 16.71
C PHE A 66 -5.66 0.69 17.71
N GLU A 67 -4.94 -0.37 18.03
CA GLU A 67 -3.83 -0.32 18.98
C GLU A 67 -2.60 0.38 18.41
N HIS A 68 -2.35 0.20 17.10
CA HIS A 68 -1.15 0.70 16.44
C HIS A 68 -1.47 1.73 15.36
N ASP A 69 -0.67 2.81 15.28
CA ASP A 69 -0.83 3.86 14.26
C ASP A 69 -0.72 3.32 12.84
N ILE A 70 0.09 2.29 12.61
CA ILE A 70 0.22 1.67 11.29
C ILE A 70 -1.11 1.04 10.83
N GLN A 71 -1.94 0.51 11.74
CA GLN A 71 -3.28 0.02 11.40
C GLN A 71 -4.20 1.16 10.95
N ARG A 72 -4.07 2.34 11.60
CA ARG A 72 -4.80 3.55 11.19
C ARG A 72 -4.36 4.03 9.81
N ILE A 73 -3.06 4.01 9.53
CA ILE A 73 -2.49 4.35 8.22
C ILE A 73 -3.01 3.41 7.13
N ASP A 74 -2.95 2.09 7.37
CA ASP A 74 -3.43 1.09 6.43
C ASP A 74 -4.93 1.24 6.14
N ALA A 75 -5.75 1.41 7.17
CA ALA A 75 -7.19 1.57 7.00
C ALA A 75 -7.54 2.90 6.31
N ALA A 76 -6.84 3.99 6.63
CA ALA A 76 -7.06 5.30 6.04
C ALA A 76 -6.81 5.30 4.53
N ARG A 77 -5.75 4.63 4.02
CA ARG A 77 -5.48 4.58 2.57
C ARG A 77 -6.64 3.99 1.78
N TYR A 78 -7.35 3.00 2.33
CA TYR A 78 -8.52 2.42 1.70
C TYR A 78 -9.70 3.38 1.67
N CYS A 79 -9.95 4.08 2.78
CA CYS A 79 -11.00 5.08 2.88
C CYS A 79 -10.75 6.28 1.95
N LEU A 80 -9.50 6.71 1.80
CA LEU A 80 -9.10 7.78 0.88
C LEU A 80 -9.35 7.38 -0.57
N LEU A 81 -8.90 6.20 -0.97
CA LEU A 81 -9.05 5.70 -2.33
C LEU A 81 -10.51 5.43 -2.70
N ASP A 82 -11.33 4.96 -1.74
CA ASP A 82 -12.76 4.80 -1.98
C ASP A 82 -13.45 6.13 -2.29
N THR A 83 -13.16 7.16 -1.51
CA THR A 83 -13.89 8.44 -1.63
C THR A 83 -13.34 9.38 -2.67
N LEU A 84 -12.02 9.44 -2.83
CA LEU A 84 -11.33 10.40 -3.67
C LEU A 84 -10.77 9.76 -4.94
N GLY A 85 -10.58 8.45 -4.96
CA GLY A 85 -9.80 7.79 -5.99
C GLY A 85 -8.35 8.26 -6.00
N GLY A 86 -7.64 8.07 -7.11
CA GLY A 86 -6.25 8.47 -7.28
C GLY A 86 -5.28 7.34 -7.02
N VAL A 87 -4.05 7.69 -6.75
CA VAL A 87 -2.97 6.77 -6.41
C VAL A 87 -2.54 6.97 -4.97
N TYR A 88 -2.53 5.91 -4.19
CA TYR A 88 -1.84 5.87 -2.91
C TYR A 88 -0.43 5.31 -3.13
N ALA A 89 0.57 5.90 -2.51
CA ALA A 89 1.92 5.33 -2.43
C ALA A 89 2.49 5.55 -1.02
N ASP A 90 3.12 4.51 -0.46
CA ASP A 90 3.87 4.66 0.80
C ASP A 90 4.95 5.73 0.65
N MET A 91 5.23 6.44 1.75
CA MET A 91 6.16 7.56 1.77
C MET A 91 7.61 7.17 1.40
N ASP A 92 7.96 5.90 1.53
CA ASP A 92 9.26 5.32 1.21
C ASP A 92 9.34 4.67 -0.18
N ILE A 93 8.37 4.98 -1.05
CA ILE A 93 8.44 4.64 -2.48
C ILE A 93 9.00 5.83 -3.27
N GLU A 94 10.15 5.64 -3.89
CA GLU A 94 10.75 6.56 -4.85
C GLU A 94 10.16 6.28 -6.25
N CYS A 95 9.60 7.30 -6.89
CA CYS A 95 9.12 7.21 -8.26
C CYS A 95 10.28 7.30 -9.24
N VAL A 96 10.34 6.41 -10.23
CA VAL A 96 11.46 6.41 -11.21
C VAL A 96 11.00 6.63 -12.65
N ARG A 97 9.68 6.60 -12.91
CA ARG A 97 9.05 6.98 -14.19
C ARG A 97 7.58 7.31 -14.01
N PRO A 98 6.94 8.05 -14.96
CA PRO A 98 5.51 8.33 -14.92
C PRO A 98 4.64 7.07 -14.87
N LEU A 99 3.50 7.15 -14.16
CA LEU A 99 2.54 6.05 -14.04
C LEU A 99 1.45 6.07 -15.11
N ASP A 100 1.39 7.09 -15.97
CA ASP A 100 0.29 7.34 -16.90
C ASP A 100 -0.06 6.08 -17.70
N GLU A 101 0.94 5.40 -18.24
CA GLU A 101 0.81 4.15 -18.99
C GLU A 101 0.17 3.00 -18.17
N LEU A 102 0.40 2.98 -16.85
CA LEU A 102 -0.21 1.98 -15.97
C LEU A 102 -1.67 2.29 -15.65
N LEU A 103 -2.05 3.56 -15.66
CA LEU A 103 -3.36 4.05 -15.26
C LEU A 103 -4.33 4.18 -16.43
N GLU A 104 -3.82 4.27 -17.67
CA GLU A 104 -4.62 4.47 -18.87
C GLU A 104 -5.69 3.37 -19.02
N ASP A 105 -6.94 3.77 -19.20
CA ASP A 105 -8.12 2.91 -19.32
C ASP A 105 -8.33 1.93 -18.15
N ARG A 106 -7.84 2.27 -16.96
CA ARG A 106 -7.98 1.45 -15.74
C ARG A 106 -8.84 2.14 -14.69
N SER A 107 -9.61 1.32 -13.98
CA SER A 107 -10.32 1.74 -12.77
C SER A 107 -9.67 1.22 -11.48
N LEU A 108 -8.74 0.26 -11.62
CA LEU A 108 -7.96 -0.29 -10.50
C LEU A 108 -6.57 -0.70 -10.99
N VAL A 109 -5.54 -0.32 -10.24
CA VAL A 109 -4.14 -0.76 -10.42
C VAL A 109 -3.63 -1.33 -9.12
N LEU A 110 -3.19 -2.58 -9.15
CA LEU A 110 -2.73 -3.35 -8.02
C LEU A 110 -1.26 -3.77 -8.22
N CYS A 111 -0.50 -3.85 -7.15
CA CYS A 111 0.87 -4.35 -7.14
C CYS A 111 0.94 -5.76 -6.56
N GLY A 112 1.66 -6.63 -7.25
CA GLY A 112 1.74 -8.06 -6.95
C GLY A 112 0.72 -8.87 -7.75
N ILE A 113 1.04 -10.14 -7.95
CA ILE A 113 0.16 -11.12 -8.58
C ILE A 113 0.04 -12.28 -7.60
N GLY A 114 -1.18 -12.57 -7.16
CA GLY A 114 -1.47 -13.63 -6.18
C GLY A 114 -1.15 -13.26 -4.72
N GLN A 115 -0.36 -12.22 -4.49
CA GLN A 115 -0.16 -11.56 -3.19
C GLN A 115 -0.10 -10.06 -3.44
N TYR A 116 -1.21 -9.38 -3.21
CA TYR A 116 -1.33 -7.96 -3.49
C TYR A 116 -0.78 -7.11 -2.35
N ASN A 117 0.15 -6.21 -2.69
CA ASN A 117 0.72 -5.26 -1.75
C ASN A 117 -0.17 -4.03 -1.64
N ASN A 118 -0.30 -3.47 -0.44
CA ASN A 118 -1.07 -2.26 -0.20
C ASN A 118 -0.20 -0.98 -0.15
N ALA A 119 1.09 -1.09 -0.45
CA ALA A 119 2.02 0.04 -0.44
C ALA A 119 1.83 0.98 -1.65
N LEU A 120 1.31 0.45 -2.78
CA LEU A 120 0.91 1.25 -3.93
C LEU A 120 -0.39 0.69 -4.51
N ILE A 121 -1.39 1.57 -4.64
CA ILE A 121 -2.71 1.24 -5.19
C ILE A 121 -3.20 2.42 -6.01
N GLY A 122 -3.61 2.18 -7.27
CA GLY A 122 -4.36 3.15 -8.07
C GLY A 122 -5.84 2.75 -8.10
N SER A 123 -6.77 3.68 -7.89
CA SER A 123 -8.20 3.37 -7.91
C SER A 123 -9.05 4.53 -8.39
N ALA A 124 -10.08 4.23 -9.17
CA ALA A 124 -11.21 5.13 -9.33
C ALA A 124 -11.99 5.24 -8.01
N PRO A 125 -12.63 6.38 -7.71
CA PRO A 125 -13.48 6.51 -6.53
C PRO A 125 -14.69 5.57 -6.62
N GLY A 126 -15.11 5.01 -5.48
CA GLY A 126 -16.26 4.09 -5.40
C GLY A 126 -16.05 2.76 -6.12
N HIS A 127 -14.81 2.33 -6.38
CA HIS A 127 -14.54 1.04 -7.02
C HIS A 127 -15.09 -0.12 -6.19
N ALA A 128 -15.63 -1.16 -6.85
CA ALA A 128 -16.30 -2.28 -6.19
C ALA A 128 -15.46 -3.00 -5.12
N LEU A 129 -14.13 -3.01 -5.25
CA LEU A 129 -13.21 -3.55 -4.25
C LEU A 129 -13.46 -2.96 -2.85
N TRP A 130 -13.74 -1.66 -2.77
CA TRP A 130 -13.85 -0.96 -1.49
C TRP A 130 -15.02 -1.44 -0.65
N ARG A 131 -16.10 -1.91 -1.27
CA ARG A 131 -17.20 -2.56 -0.54
C ARG A 131 -16.71 -3.78 0.24
N THR A 132 -15.96 -4.67 -0.41
CA THR A 132 -15.39 -5.86 0.24
C THR A 132 -14.42 -5.49 1.36
N VAL A 133 -13.56 -4.50 1.11
CA VAL A 133 -12.64 -3.98 2.14
C VAL A 133 -13.39 -3.41 3.34
N HIS A 134 -14.45 -2.63 3.11
CA HIS A 134 -15.25 -2.03 4.19
C HIS A 134 -16.04 -3.09 4.98
N GLU A 135 -16.60 -4.09 4.32
CA GLU A 135 -17.27 -5.21 4.99
C GLU A 135 -16.29 -5.98 5.89
N ALA A 136 -15.08 -6.26 5.40
CA ALA A 136 -14.04 -6.93 6.17
C ALA A 136 -13.55 -6.07 7.36
N LEU A 137 -13.34 -4.76 7.15
CA LEU A 137 -13.02 -3.82 8.23
C LEU A 137 -14.13 -3.76 9.28
N ARG A 138 -15.40 -3.75 8.87
CA ARG A 138 -16.56 -3.73 9.79
C ARG A 138 -16.64 -5.01 10.61
N ALA A 139 -16.45 -6.15 9.98
CA ALA A 139 -16.44 -7.45 10.65
C ALA A 139 -15.26 -7.64 11.60
N GLY A 140 -14.18 -6.86 11.43
CA GLY A 140 -12.93 -7.09 12.14
C GLY A 140 -12.21 -8.36 11.71
N ALA A 141 -12.41 -8.73 10.47
CA ALA A 141 -11.82 -9.94 9.92
C ALA A 141 -10.30 -9.90 10.00
N LEU A 142 -9.73 -11.02 10.46
CA LEU A 142 -8.29 -11.27 10.42
C LEU A 142 -8.00 -12.21 9.24
N ALA A 143 -7.18 -11.73 8.31
CA ALA A 143 -6.87 -12.49 7.11
C ALA A 143 -5.89 -13.63 7.40
N ARG A 144 -6.29 -14.85 7.06
CA ARG A 144 -5.40 -16.03 6.93
C ARG A 144 -4.41 -16.23 8.08
N LEU A 145 -4.90 -16.12 9.33
CA LEU A 145 -4.05 -16.41 10.50
C LEU A 145 -3.57 -17.86 10.51
N ASP A 146 -4.35 -18.77 9.92
CA ASP A 146 -4.01 -20.21 9.88
C ASP A 146 -2.77 -20.49 9.04
N ASP A 147 -2.50 -19.68 8.03
CA ASP A 147 -1.28 -19.74 7.21
C ASP A 147 -0.02 -19.22 7.94
N ILE A 148 -0.20 -18.62 9.13
CA ILE A 148 0.91 -18.08 9.91
C ILE A 148 1.36 -19.12 10.94
N PRO A 149 2.67 -19.48 10.99
CA PRO A 149 3.18 -20.35 12.03
C PRO A 149 2.74 -19.88 13.43
N PRO A 150 2.24 -20.76 14.32
CA PRO A 150 1.69 -20.38 15.63
C PRO A 150 2.60 -19.45 16.44
N ARG A 151 3.92 -19.69 16.38
CA ARG A 151 4.96 -18.85 17.05
C ARG A 151 5.01 -17.40 16.57
N LEU A 152 4.49 -17.09 15.38
CA LEU A 152 4.51 -15.74 14.80
C LEU A 152 3.15 -15.05 14.88
N ARG A 153 2.07 -15.76 15.20
CA ARG A 153 0.70 -15.19 15.24
C ARG A 153 0.55 -14.07 16.26
N GLY A 154 1.36 -14.05 17.32
CA GLY A 154 1.37 -13.01 18.36
C GLY A 154 2.30 -11.82 18.05
N SER A 155 3.01 -11.81 16.91
CA SER A 155 3.85 -10.65 16.58
C SER A 155 3.01 -9.48 16.10
N VAL A 156 3.36 -8.26 16.49
CA VAL A 156 2.69 -7.02 16.07
C VAL A 156 2.65 -6.93 14.54
N SER A 157 3.78 -7.23 13.88
CA SER A 157 3.88 -7.18 12.42
C SER A 157 2.88 -8.13 11.73
N MET A 158 2.69 -9.34 12.27
CA MET A 158 1.73 -10.30 11.70
C MET A 158 0.29 -9.87 11.96
N MET A 159 -0.01 -9.35 13.15
CA MET A 159 -1.33 -8.85 13.50
C MET A 159 -1.71 -7.64 12.63
N VAL A 160 -0.79 -6.70 12.42
CA VAL A 160 -0.98 -5.57 11.50
C VAL A 160 -1.23 -6.08 10.08
N ALA A 161 -0.36 -6.95 9.58
CA ALA A 161 -0.50 -7.49 8.22
C ALA A 161 -1.85 -8.19 7.99
N ALA A 162 -2.37 -8.90 9.00
CA ALA A 162 -3.62 -9.65 8.91
C ALA A 162 -4.88 -8.81 9.19
N SER A 163 -4.78 -7.71 9.94
CA SER A 163 -5.94 -6.90 10.33
C SER A 163 -6.24 -5.73 9.40
N THR A 164 -5.21 -5.10 8.83
CA THR A 164 -5.33 -3.92 7.97
C THR A 164 -4.28 -3.86 6.86
N GLY A 165 -3.18 -4.59 6.98
CA GLY A 165 -2.02 -4.53 6.11
C GLY A 165 -2.14 -5.39 4.85
N PRO A 166 -1.00 -5.77 4.24
CA PRO A 166 -0.99 -6.40 2.91
C PRO A 166 -1.67 -7.76 2.86
N ARG A 167 -1.66 -8.57 3.93
CA ARG A 167 -2.39 -9.85 3.95
C ARG A 167 -3.90 -9.64 3.96
N PHE A 168 -4.38 -8.71 4.80
CA PHE A 168 -5.79 -8.30 4.81
C PHE A 168 -6.22 -7.81 3.43
N PHE A 169 -5.45 -6.90 2.83
CA PHE A 169 -5.75 -6.34 1.52
C PHE A 169 -5.79 -7.41 0.43
N SER A 170 -4.79 -8.29 0.37
CA SER A 170 -4.74 -9.40 -0.59
C SER A 170 -5.97 -10.31 -0.49
N THR A 171 -6.40 -10.64 0.74
CA THR A 171 -7.62 -11.43 0.97
C THR A 171 -8.88 -10.72 0.47
N CYS A 172 -8.98 -9.39 0.68
CA CYS A 172 -10.11 -8.61 0.15
C CYS A 172 -10.11 -8.57 -1.39
N VAL A 173 -8.96 -8.39 -2.01
CA VAL A 173 -8.83 -8.41 -3.49
C VAL A 173 -9.28 -9.75 -4.05
N GLU A 174 -8.83 -10.85 -3.48
CA GLU A 174 -9.21 -12.19 -3.90
C GLU A 174 -10.72 -12.44 -3.72
N ALA A 175 -11.28 -12.07 -2.56
CA ALA A 175 -12.71 -12.24 -2.28
C ALA A 175 -13.62 -11.35 -3.14
N SER A 176 -13.11 -10.22 -3.62
CA SER A 176 -13.86 -9.29 -4.47
C SER A 176 -13.91 -9.70 -5.95
N GLU A 177 -13.04 -10.63 -6.37
CA GLU A 177 -12.83 -11.05 -7.77
C GLU A 177 -12.46 -9.88 -8.72
N THR A 178 -12.22 -8.69 -8.20
CA THR A 178 -11.97 -7.48 -9.02
C THR A 178 -10.65 -7.53 -9.78
N ALA A 179 -9.69 -8.34 -9.33
CA ALA A 179 -8.41 -8.54 -10.02
C ALA A 179 -8.57 -9.16 -11.43
N ALA A 180 -9.66 -9.89 -11.68
CA ALA A 180 -9.96 -10.51 -12.97
C ALA A 180 -10.67 -9.57 -13.96
N LEU A 181 -11.09 -8.37 -13.52
CA LEU A 181 -11.80 -7.44 -14.39
C LEU A 181 -10.88 -6.84 -15.45
N PRO A 182 -11.34 -6.64 -16.71
CA PRO A 182 -10.54 -6.01 -17.76
C PRO A 182 -10.07 -4.60 -17.44
N SER A 183 -10.80 -3.87 -16.58
CA SER A 183 -10.45 -2.53 -16.10
C SER A 183 -9.44 -2.54 -14.95
N THR A 184 -9.04 -3.71 -14.47
CA THR A 184 -7.99 -3.86 -13.45
C THR A 184 -6.66 -4.21 -14.10
N ARG A 185 -5.61 -3.53 -13.67
CA ARG A 185 -4.22 -3.88 -14.00
C ARG A 185 -3.52 -4.44 -12.77
N CYS A 186 -3.09 -5.69 -12.84
CA CYS A 186 -2.23 -6.29 -11.83
C CYS A 186 -0.77 -6.19 -12.30
N CYS A 187 0.01 -5.35 -11.64
CA CYS A 187 1.41 -5.14 -11.96
C CYS A 187 2.30 -6.20 -11.29
N PRO A 188 3.32 -6.72 -11.98
CA PRO A 188 4.32 -7.56 -11.34
C PRO A 188 5.00 -6.86 -10.17
N ALA A 189 5.38 -7.60 -9.13
CA ALA A 189 5.98 -7.02 -7.93
C ALA A 189 7.24 -6.18 -8.22
N HIS A 190 8.05 -6.57 -9.22
CA HIS A 190 9.27 -5.84 -9.57
C HIS A 190 9.02 -4.43 -10.13
N PHE A 191 7.78 -4.07 -10.51
CA PHE A 191 7.46 -2.72 -10.95
C PHE A 191 7.62 -1.69 -9.83
N PHE A 192 7.45 -2.08 -8.57
CA PHE A 192 7.58 -1.18 -7.42
C PHE A 192 8.52 -1.72 -6.33
N GLU A 193 8.82 -3.01 -6.37
CA GLU A 193 9.75 -3.68 -5.47
C GLU A 193 10.90 -4.35 -6.25
N PRO A 194 11.61 -3.60 -7.11
CA PRO A 194 12.79 -4.14 -7.76
C PRO A 194 13.86 -4.39 -6.69
N LYS A 195 14.52 -5.53 -6.72
CA LYS A 195 15.57 -5.90 -5.78
C LYS A 195 16.90 -5.23 -6.13
N VAL A 196 16.89 -3.89 -6.19
CA VAL A 196 18.03 -3.07 -6.61
C VAL A 196 18.29 -1.94 -5.62
N ALA A 197 19.54 -1.45 -5.61
CA ALA A 197 19.96 -0.48 -4.59
C ALA A 197 19.61 0.97 -4.96
N THR A 198 19.56 1.34 -6.24
CA THR A 198 19.41 2.73 -6.70
C THR A 198 18.18 2.92 -7.58
N ALA A 199 17.72 4.17 -7.70
CA ALA A 199 16.64 4.54 -8.64
C ALA A 199 17.05 4.29 -10.10
N SER A 200 18.31 4.53 -10.46
CA SER A 200 18.84 4.27 -11.80
C SER A 200 18.77 2.79 -12.16
N ASP A 201 19.16 1.91 -11.23
CA ASP A 201 19.06 0.46 -11.45
C ASP A 201 17.59 0.01 -11.55
N ALA A 202 16.70 0.60 -10.76
CA ALA A 202 15.26 0.33 -10.83
C ALA A 202 14.69 0.75 -12.20
N PHE A 203 15.06 1.93 -12.69
CA PHE A 203 14.67 2.40 -14.02
C PHE A 203 15.16 1.45 -15.13
N ALA A 204 16.44 1.05 -15.08
CA ALA A 204 17.02 0.11 -16.02
C ALA A 204 16.35 -1.26 -16.00
N ALA A 205 15.89 -1.71 -14.83
CA ALA A 205 15.13 -2.95 -14.64
C ALA A 205 13.65 -2.85 -15.08
N GLY A 206 13.21 -1.71 -15.63
CA GLY A 206 11.83 -1.51 -16.07
C GLY A 206 10.83 -1.20 -14.95
N ALA A 207 11.30 -0.87 -13.73
CA ALA A 207 10.43 -0.51 -12.63
C ALA A 207 9.84 0.89 -12.79
N TYR A 208 8.69 1.14 -12.16
CA TYR A 208 8.03 2.44 -12.05
C TYR A 208 8.33 3.12 -10.72
N GLY A 209 8.68 2.35 -9.72
CA GLY A 209 9.07 2.84 -8.43
C GLY A 209 10.07 1.93 -7.73
N ARG A 210 10.70 2.42 -6.68
CA ARG A 210 11.60 1.68 -5.80
C ARG A 210 11.16 1.83 -4.35
N HIS A 211 10.64 0.76 -3.78
CA HIS A 211 10.21 0.71 -2.39
C HIS A 211 11.41 0.45 -1.47
N ALA A 212 11.74 1.39 -0.61
CA ALA A 212 12.88 1.27 0.33
C ALA A 212 12.61 0.28 1.47
N MET A 213 11.34 -0.04 1.75
CA MET A 213 10.89 -0.96 2.81
C MET A 213 11.48 -0.61 4.18
N ASP A 214 11.33 0.63 4.58
CA ASP A 214 11.97 1.18 5.78
C ASP A 214 11.45 0.58 7.10
N LEU A 215 10.24 0.04 7.14
CA LEU A 215 9.63 -0.63 8.30
C LEU A 215 9.79 0.13 9.62
N ASN A 216 9.72 1.46 9.59
CA ASN A 216 9.99 2.32 10.75
C ASN A 216 9.03 2.12 11.93
N TRP A 217 7.87 1.51 11.66
CA TRP A 217 6.86 1.17 12.65
C TRP A 217 7.16 -0.12 13.41
N GLN A 218 8.10 -0.95 12.92
CA GLN A 218 8.53 -2.18 13.59
C GLN A 218 9.57 -1.89 14.67
N SER A 219 9.58 -2.71 15.71
CA SER A 219 10.65 -2.70 16.69
C SER A 219 12.01 -3.05 16.04
N PRO A 220 13.16 -2.67 16.64
CA PRO A 220 14.47 -3.05 16.12
C PRO A 220 14.65 -4.55 15.91
N PHE A 221 14.09 -5.37 16.80
CA PHE A 221 14.15 -6.83 16.74
C PHE A 221 13.30 -7.37 15.56
N GLU A 222 12.07 -6.89 15.39
CA GLU A 222 11.21 -7.29 14.26
C GLU A 222 11.81 -6.86 12.92
N ARG A 223 12.43 -5.68 12.85
CA ARG A 223 13.16 -5.23 11.64
C ARG A 223 14.31 -6.16 11.30
N LEU A 224 15.07 -6.63 12.30
CA LEU A 224 16.16 -7.58 12.09
C LEU A 224 15.62 -8.92 11.54
N ILE A 225 14.57 -9.47 12.14
CA ILE A 225 13.94 -10.71 11.67
C ILE A 225 13.37 -10.53 10.26
N SER A 226 12.68 -9.43 9.97
CA SER A 226 12.13 -9.13 8.65
C SER A 226 13.21 -9.02 7.56
N ARG A 227 14.41 -8.52 7.90
CA ARG A 227 15.56 -8.47 6.99
C ARG A 227 16.14 -9.87 6.74
N LEU A 228 16.30 -10.67 7.78
CA LEU A 228 16.85 -12.02 7.68
C LEU A 228 15.94 -12.97 6.88
N THR A 229 14.63 -12.91 7.12
CA THR A 229 13.66 -13.75 6.41
C THR A 229 13.55 -13.38 4.93
N ARG A 230 13.64 -12.10 4.59
CA ARG A 230 13.68 -11.64 3.18
C ARG A 230 14.94 -12.12 2.47
N SER A 231 16.08 -12.08 3.12
CA SER A 231 17.35 -12.60 2.58
C SER A 231 17.28 -14.12 2.36
N ALA A 232 16.72 -14.87 3.29
CA ALA A 232 16.57 -16.33 3.19
C ALA A 232 15.60 -16.74 2.06
N SER A 233 14.48 -16.05 1.90
CA SER A 233 13.52 -16.33 0.83
C SER A 233 14.06 -16.02 -0.58
N SER A 234 15.01 -15.09 -0.69
CA SER A 234 15.71 -14.81 -1.95
C SER A 234 16.70 -15.92 -2.33
N MET A 235 17.35 -16.53 -1.33
CA MET A 235 18.29 -17.64 -1.55
C MET A 235 17.59 -18.96 -1.88
N TRP A 236 16.38 -19.18 -1.38
CA TRP A 236 15.62 -20.42 -1.64
C TRP A 236 15.02 -20.46 -3.04
N ARG A 237 14.47 -19.34 -3.52
CA ARG A 237 13.96 -19.23 -4.91
C ARG A 237 15.03 -19.29 -6.00
N GLY A 238 16.29 -19.05 -5.68
CA GLY A 238 17.42 -19.21 -6.61
C GLY A 238 17.88 -20.66 -6.81
N ARG A 239 17.35 -21.62 -6.01
CA ARG A 239 17.65 -23.06 -6.15
C ARG A 239 16.62 -23.83 -6.96
N GLU A 240 15.40 -23.32 -7.16
CA GLU A 240 14.36 -23.95 -7.98
C GLU A 240 14.43 -23.51 -9.46
N ALA A 241 15.30 -22.56 -9.80
CA ALA A 241 15.49 -22.05 -11.16
C ALA A 241 16.82 -22.53 -11.81
N ARG A 242 17.38 -23.65 -11.32
CA ARG A 242 18.52 -24.30 -11.98
C ARG A 242 18.19 -25.75 -12.32
#